data_8762bf08b568b443ae571c37a843910f
#
_entry.id   8762bf08b568b443ae571c37a843910f
#
_cell.length_a   1.000
_cell.length_b   1.000
_cell.length_c   1.000
_cell.angle_alpha   90.00
_cell.angle_beta   90.00
_cell.angle_gamma   90.00
#
_symmetry.space_group_name_H-M   'P 1'
#
loop_
_entity.id
_entity.type
_entity.pdbx_description
1 polymer ?
#
loop_
_entity_poly.entity_id
_entity_poly.type
_entity_poly.pdbx_seq_one_letter_code
_entity_poly.pdbx_strand_id
1 'polypeptide(L)'
;TSSAASDVYKRQPLASGNITLLNALIFTSILLFLGSSLMLYFSNILTLLITTFGFIFYSLIYTIYLKWATPQNIVIGGLSGALPPLIGWTAVANEISLLPLTLVLIIFLWTPPHFWPLAIDRIDEYKKEGVPMMPIAKGVARTKIEMVIYAVLLFGASLAPFLYGLTGIFYLVSTSL
;
A
#
# COMPACT_ATOMS: atom_id res chain seq x y z
N THR A 1 -13.06 -24.91 -12.96
CA THR A 1 -13.75 -23.86 -12.22
C THR A 1 -12.86 -22.63 -12.23
N SER A 2 -13.25 -21.57 -12.96
CA SER A 2 -12.55 -20.28 -12.91
C SER A 2 -12.67 -19.75 -11.49
N SER A 3 -11.57 -19.25 -10.92
CA SER A 3 -11.61 -18.65 -9.59
C SER A 3 -12.49 -17.39 -9.60
N ALA A 4 -13.19 -17.10 -8.51
CA ALA A 4 -14.04 -15.91 -8.39
C ALA A 4 -13.27 -14.61 -8.74
N ALA A 5 -11.96 -14.54 -8.44
CA ALA A 5 -11.10 -13.42 -8.80
C ALA A 5 -10.91 -13.27 -10.32
N SER A 6 -10.76 -14.39 -11.05
CA SER A 6 -10.68 -14.41 -12.53
C SER A 6 -12.00 -13.96 -13.17
N ASP A 7 -13.14 -14.35 -12.60
CA ASP A 7 -14.45 -13.95 -13.09
C ASP A 7 -14.73 -12.46 -12.83
N VAL A 8 -14.31 -11.93 -11.67
CA VAL A 8 -14.39 -10.49 -11.37
C VAL A 8 -13.52 -9.69 -12.33
N TYR A 9 -12.28 -10.15 -12.63
CA TYR A 9 -11.40 -9.47 -13.59
C TYR A 9 -12.02 -9.39 -14.98
N LYS A 10 -12.59 -10.50 -15.49
CA LYS A 10 -13.24 -10.56 -16.81
C LYS A 10 -14.48 -9.66 -16.92
N ARG A 11 -15.13 -9.35 -15.78
CA ARG A 11 -16.29 -8.45 -15.70
C ARG A 11 -15.92 -6.98 -15.57
N GLN A 12 -14.63 -6.65 -15.39
CA GLN A 12 -14.20 -5.25 -15.31
C GLN A 12 -14.47 -4.54 -16.65
N PRO A 13 -14.97 -3.30 -16.64
CA PRO A 13 -15.43 -2.58 -17.83
C PRO A 13 -14.40 -2.51 -18.96
N LEU A 14 -13.12 -2.34 -18.63
CA LEU A 14 -12.04 -2.30 -19.61
C LEU A 14 -11.71 -3.70 -20.16
N ALA A 15 -11.62 -4.70 -19.30
CA ALA A 15 -11.32 -6.09 -19.70
C ALA A 15 -12.47 -6.73 -20.48
N SER A 16 -13.72 -6.36 -20.20
CA SER A 16 -14.92 -6.82 -20.94
C SER A 16 -15.17 -6.08 -22.25
N GLY A 17 -14.37 -5.02 -22.55
CA GLY A 17 -14.57 -4.20 -23.76
C GLY A 17 -15.71 -3.19 -23.66
N ASN A 18 -16.38 -3.05 -22.52
CA ASN A 18 -17.50 -2.10 -22.34
C ASN A 18 -17.03 -0.64 -22.38
N ILE A 19 -15.75 -0.39 -22.10
CA ILE A 19 -15.11 0.93 -22.18
C ILE A 19 -13.84 0.80 -23.00
N THR A 20 -13.63 1.70 -23.96
CA THR A 20 -12.38 1.75 -24.72
C THR A 20 -11.22 2.26 -23.86
N LEU A 21 -10.00 1.84 -24.18
CA LEU A 21 -8.80 2.33 -23.50
C LEU A 21 -8.71 3.86 -23.56
N LEU A 22 -9.06 4.47 -24.68
CA LEU A 22 -9.04 5.91 -24.86
C LEU A 22 -10.00 6.61 -23.87
N ASN A 23 -11.23 6.12 -23.75
CA ASN A 23 -12.22 6.68 -22.82
C ASN A 23 -11.76 6.52 -21.38
N ALA A 24 -11.16 5.39 -21.01
CA ALA A 24 -10.59 5.16 -19.68
C ALA A 24 -9.44 6.15 -19.39
N LEU A 25 -8.55 6.38 -20.34
CA LEU A 25 -7.44 7.33 -20.21
C LEU A 25 -7.94 8.77 -20.10
N ILE A 26 -8.91 9.18 -20.93
CA ILE A 26 -9.52 10.51 -20.83
C ILE A 26 -10.16 10.71 -19.46
N PHE A 27 -10.97 9.76 -19.01
CA PHE A 27 -11.62 9.82 -17.69
C PHE A 27 -10.61 9.92 -16.54
N THR A 28 -9.56 9.07 -16.56
CA THR A 28 -8.50 9.10 -15.56
C THR A 28 -7.74 10.43 -15.58
N SER A 29 -7.46 10.99 -16.77
CA SER A 29 -6.77 12.28 -16.91
C SER A 29 -7.60 13.43 -16.34
N ILE A 30 -8.93 13.42 -16.59
CA ILE A 30 -9.85 14.40 -16.00
C ILE A 30 -9.86 14.30 -14.48
N LEU A 31 -9.94 13.09 -13.92
CA LEU A 31 -9.91 12.88 -12.47
C LEU A 31 -8.58 13.33 -11.85
N LEU A 32 -7.45 13.04 -12.49
CA LEU A 32 -6.14 13.48 -12.04
C LEU A 32 -6.03 15.00 -12.04
N PHE A 33 -6.49 15.65 -13.11
CA PHE A 33 -6.49 17.11 -13.20
C PHE A 33 -7.37 17.76 -12.14
N LEU A 34 -8.61 17.30 -12.00
CA LEU A 34 -9.54 17.80 -10.99
C LEU A 34 -9.03 17.55 -9.57
N GLY A 35 -8.59 16.34 -9.28
CA GLY A 35 -8.05 15.99 -7.97
C GLY A 35 -6.82 16.82 -7.60
N SER A 36 -5.88 16.99 -8.54
CA SER A 36 -4.69 17.83 -8.33
C SER A 36 -5.06 19.30 -8.13
N SER A 37 -6.02 19.82 -8.89
CA SER A 37 -6.51 21.21 -8.77
C SER A 37 -7.19 21.45 -7.43
N LEU A 38 -8.05 20.54 -6.98
CA LEU A 38 -8.70 20.61 -5.67
C LEU A 38 -7.67 20.52 -4.54
N MET A 39 -6.67 19.66 -4.68
CA MET A 39 -5.61 19.50 -3.69
C MET A 39 -4.77 20.79 -3.58
N LEU A 40 -4.43 21.44 -4.68
CA LEU A 40 -3.74 22.73 -4.66
C LEU A 40 -4.61 23.86 -4.08
N TYR A 41 -5.92 23.83 -4.32
CA TYR A 41 -6.83 24.86 -3.84
C TYR A 41 -7.12 24.75 -2.34
N PHE A 42 -7.36 23.53 -1.83
CA PHE A 42 -7.75 23.29 -0.44
C PHE A 42 -6.59 22.87 0.49
N SER A 43 -5.42 22.60 -0.05
CA SER A 43 -4.26 22.13 0.71
C SER A 43 -3.00 22.90 0.26
N ASN A 44 -1.93 22.18 -0.11
CA ASN A 44 -0.66 22.79 -0.45
C ASN A 44 0.14 21.90 -1.42
N ILE A 45 1.24 22.48 -1.96
CA ILE A 45 2.10 21.80 -2.94
C ILE A 45 2.80 20.58 -2.36
N LEU A 46 3.18 20.58 -1.07
CA LEU A 46 3.85 19.46 -0.44
C LEU A 46 2.94 18.22 -0.43
N THR A 47 1.67 18.39 -0.06
CA THR A 47 0.67 17.34 -0.07
C THR A 47 0.43 16.80 -1.49
N LEU A 48 0.35 17.68 -2.49
CA LEU A 48 0.22 17.27 -3.88
C LEU A 48 1.42 16.43 -4.32
N LEU A 49 2.65 16.85 -3.99
CA LEU A 49 3.86 16.10 -4.37
C LEU A 49 3.90 14.71 -3.74
N ILE A 50 3.57 14.56 -2.45
CA ILE A 50 3.55 13.27 -1.77
C ILE A 50 2.46 12.36 -2.35
N THR A 51 1.27 12.91 -2.62
CA THR A 51 0.17 12.16 -3.24
C THR A 51 0.52 11.70 -4.66
N THR A 52 1.09 12.62 -5.47
CA THR A 52 1.55 12.31 -6.83
C THR A 52 2.65 11.26 -6.82
N PHE A 53 3.60 11.34 -5.89
CA PHE A 53 4.61 10.30 -5.69
C PHE A 53 3.97 8.94 -5.40
N GLY A 54 3.02 8.86 -4.46
CA GLY A 54 2.31 7.63 -4.11
C GLY A 54 1.55 7.05 -5.31
N PHE A 55 0.89 7.89 -6.09
CA PHE A 55 0.17 7.51 -7.30
C PHE A 55 1.11 6.95 -8.38
N ILE A 56 2.19 7.65 -8.71
CA ILE A 56 3.19 7.22 -9.71
C ILE A 56 3.85 5.92 -9.25
N PHE A 57 4.25 5.86 -7.97
CA PHE A 57 4.89 4.68 -7.40
C PHE A 57 3.99 3.45 -7.51
N TYR A 58 2.72 3.57 -7.14
CA TYR A 58 1.76 2.45 -7.21
C TYR A 58 1.41 2.09 -8.65
N SER A 59 1.03 3.09 -9.48
CA SER A 59 0.50 2.84 -10.82
C SER A 59 1.57 2.39 -11.81
N LEU A 60 2.76 2.99 -11.77
CA LEU A 60 3.83 2.69 -12.72
C LEU A 60 4.84 1.70 -12.13
N ILE A 61 5.45 2.04 -10.98
CA ILE A 61 6.56 1.24 -10.45
C ILE A 61 6.06 -0.10 -9.92
N TYR A 62 5.04 -0.09 -9.06
CA TYR A 62 4.51 -1.33 -8.50
C TYR A 62 3.75 -2.16 -9.54
N THR A 63 2.74 -1.59 -10.20
CA THR A 63 1.82 -2.37 -11.04
C THR A 63 2.49 -2.89 -12.30
N ILE A 64 3.35 -2.09 -12.95
CA ILE A 64 3.99 -2.47 -14.21
C ILE A 64 5.24 -3.32 -13.96
N TYR A 65 6.03 -3.01 -12.94
CA TYR A 65 7.35 -3.62 -12.75
C TYR A 65 7.44 -4.49 -11.50
N LEU A 66 7.28 -3.94 -10.29
CA LEU A 66 7.57 -4.67 -9.04
C LEU A 66 6.69 -5.89 -8.83
N LYS A 67 5.42 -5.80 -9.20
CA LYS A 67 4.46 -6.89 -9.05
C LYS A 67 4.96 -8.19 -9.71
N TRP A 68 5.72 -8.09 -10.78
CA TRP A 68 6.22 -9.20 -11.58
C TRP A 68 7.70 -9.51 -11.34
N ALA A 69 8.45 -8.55 -10.82
CA ALA A 69 9.91 -8.62 -10.75
C ALA A 69 10.45 -9.27 -9.47
N THR A 70 9.70 -9.22 -8.36
CA THR A 70 10.26 -9.62 -7.04
C THR A 70 9.23 -10.22 -6.11
N PRO A 71 9.62 -11.22 -5.28
CA PRO A 71 8.79 -11.74 -4.18
C PRO A 71 8.49 -10.71 -3.08
N GLN A 72 9.31 -9.65 -3.01
CA GLN A 72 9.12 -8.54 -2.07
C GLN A 72 8.15 -7.46 -2.60
N ASN A 73 7.43 -7.76 -3.67
CA ASN A 73 6.50 -6.85 -4.33
C ASN A 73 5.49 -6.22 -3.35
N ILE A 74 4.95 -7.02 -2.40
CA ILE A 74 4.01 -6.55 -1.38
C ILE A 74 4.68 -5.61 -0.39
N VAL A 75 5.91 -5.92 0.04
CA VAL A 75 6.66 -5.08 0.98
C VAL A 75 6.93 -3.71 0.35
N ILE A 76 7.56 -3.71 -0.82
CA ILE A 76 7.93 -2.46 -1.50
C ILE A 76 6.67 -1.69 -1.94
N GLY A 77 5.67 -2.40 -2.51
CA GLY A 77 4.39 -1.81 -2.93
C GLY A 77 3.57 -1.25 -1.78
N GLY A 78 3.72 -1.80 -0.57
CA GLY A 78 3.09 -1.32 0.66
C GLY A 78 3.44 0.12 1.03
N LEU A 79 4.55 0.66 0.50
CA LEU A 79 4.93 2.06 0.73
C LEU A 79 3.84 3.04 0.28
N SER A 80 3.25 2.86 -0.89
CA SER A 80 2.18 3.75 -1.37
C SER A 80 0.94 3.68 -0.48
N GLY A 81 0.58 2.48 -0.01
CA GLY A 81 -0.53 2.26 0.92
C GLY A 81 -0.28 2.81 2.34
N ALA A 82 0.99 3.04 2.69
CA ALA A 82 1.38 3.61 3.97
C ALA A 82 1.40 5.15 4.01
N LEU A 83 1.35 5.84 2.85
CA LEU A 83 1.44 7.30 2.77
C LEU A 83 0.24 8.11 3.33
N PRO A 84 -1.02 7.61 3.41
CA PRO A 84 -2.17 8.41 3.82
C PRO A 84 -2.00 9.22 5.11
N PRO A 85 -1.40 8.72 6.21
CA PRO A 85 -1.17 9.53 7.40
C PRO A 85 -0.27 10.76 7.14
N LEU A 86 0.76 10.59 6.30
CA LEU A 86 1.65 11.69 5.92
C LEU A 86 0.93 12.70 5.03
N ILE A 87 0.12 12.23 4.07
CA ILE A 87 -0.68 13.07 3.19
C ILE A 87 -1.68 13.90 4.01
N GLY A 88 -2.39 13.25 4.96
CA GLY A 88 -3.33 13.95 5.84
C GLY A 88 -2.66 14.99 6.73
N TRP A 89 -1.50 14.67 7.30
CA TRP A 89 -0.72 15.60 8.11
C TRP A 89 -0.26 16.80 7.30
N THR A 90 0.39 16.57 6.16
CA THR A 90 0.92 17.65 5.33
C THR A 90 -0.17 18.53 4.76
N ALA A 91 -1.39 18.00 4.56
CA ALA A 91 -2.54 18.78 4.11
C ALA A 91 -2.91 19.90 5.08
N VAL A 92 -2.72 19.70 6.37
CA VAL A 92 -3.04 20.66 7.42
C VAL A 92 -1.83 21.45 7.87
N ALA A 93 -0.72 20.75 8.17
CA ALA A 93 0.46 21.35 8.77
C ALA A 93 1.45 21.95 7.75
N ASN A 94 1.37 21.55 6.49
CA ASN A 94 2.31 21.95 5.41
C ASN A 94 3.78 21.63 5.74
N GLU A 95 4.01 20.59 6.54
CA GLU A 95 5.34 20.12 6.94
C GLU A 95 5.38 18.61 7.07
N ILE A 96 6.59 18.05 7.04
CA ILE A 96 6.85 16.65 7.37
C ILE A 96 7.37 16.61 8.81
N SER A 97 6.70 15.87 9.69
CA SER A 97 7.10 15.71 11.08
C SER A 97 7.29 14.24 11.47
N LEU A 98 7.85 14.01 12.65
CA LEU A 98 8.20 12.66 13.13
C LEU A 98 6.95 11.79 13.33
N LEU A 99 5.85 12.36 13.83
CA LEU A 99 4.63 11.59 14.10
C LEU A 99 4.04 10.94 12.85
N PRO A 100 3.70 11.67 11.77
CA PRO A 100 3.18 11.04 10.56
C PRO A 100 4.16 10.07 9.90
N LEU A 101 5.48 10.33 9.97
CA LEU A 101 6.49 9.37 9.49
C LEU A 101 6.47 8.07 10.30
N THR A 102 6.29 8.15 11.60
CA THR A 102 6.15 6.96 12.45
C THR A 102 4.90 6.18 12.11
N LEU A 103 3.77 6.86 11.83
CA LEU A 103 2.54 6.21 11.39
C LEU A 103 2.70 5.54 10.00
N VAL A 104 3.41 6.18 9.07
CA VAL A 104 3.79 5.57 7.78
C VAL A 104 4.60 4.29 8.02
N LEU A 105 5.60 4.34 8.90
CA LEU A 105 6.43 3.16 9.21
C LEU A 105 5.60 2.02 9.80
N ILE A 106 4.68 2.31 10.73
CA ILE A 106 3.78 1.32 11.33
C ILE A 106 2.93 0.64 10.25
N ILE A 107 2.28 1.40 9.37
CA ILE A 107 1.44 0.84 8.31
C ILE A 107 2.29 0.06 7.30
N PHE A 108 3.47 0.57 6.97
CA PHE A 108 4.40 -0.11 6.07
C PHE A 108 4.81 -1.49 6.62
N LEU A 109 5.20 -1.56 7.89
CA LEU A 109 5.59 -2.81 8.55
C LEU A 109 4.41 -3.76 8.79
N TRP A 110 3.19 -3.23 8.93
CA TRP A 110 1.96 -4.01 9.05
C TRP A 110 1.57 -4.70 7.74
N THR A 111 1.92 -4.13 6.58
CA THR A 111 1.49 -4.63 5.27
C THR A 111 1.89 -6.09 5.00
N PRO A 112 3.13 -6.57 5.23
CA PRO A 112 3.51 -7.96 4.97
C PRO A 112 2.76 -8.98 5.84
N PRO A 113 2.72 -8.87 7.18
CA PRO A 113 1.99 -9.83 8.01
C PRO A 113 0.48 -9.80 7.76
N HIS A 114 -0.08 -8.68 7.30
CA HIS A 114 -1.47 -8.59 6.93
C HIS A 114 -1.78 -9.27 5.59
N PHE A 115 -0.96 -9.07 4.57
CA PHE A 115 -1.23 -9.53 3.22
C PHE A 115 -0.76 -10.95 2.93
N TRP A 116 0.37 -11.39 3.46
CA TRP A 116 0.90 -12.72 3.16
C TRP A 116 0.05 -13.90 3.61
N PRO A 117 -0.77 -13.85 4.70
CA PRO A 117 -1.75 -14.90 4.99
C PRO A 117 -2.71 -15.13 3.82
N LEU A 118 -3.24 -14.05 3.23
CA LEU A 118 -4.07 -14.13 2.04
C LEU A 118 -3.33 -14.70 0.82
N ALA A 119 -2.05 -14.34 0.67
CA ALA A 119 -1.22 -14.87 -0.41
C ALA A 119 -0.93 -16.38 -0.25
N ILE A 120 -0.86 -16.89 0.99
CA ILE A 120 -0.74 -18.32 1.29
C ILE A 120 -2.03 -19.05 0.97
N ASP A 121 -3.17 -18.47 1.36
CA ASP A 121 -4.51 -19.06 1.10
C ASP A 121 -4.82 -19.15 -0.40
N ARG A 122 -4.35 -18.16 -1.18
CA ARG A 122 -4.60 -18.04 -2.62
C ARG A 122 -3.38 -18.39 -3.49
N ILE A 123 -2.52 -19.27 -3.02
CA ILE A 123 -1.24 -19.59 -3.69
C ILE A 123 -1.42 -20.10 -5.13
N ASP A 124 -2.46 -20.90 -5.38
CA ASP A 124 -2.73 -21.47 -6.70
C ASP A 124 -3.25 -20.42 -7.70
N GLU A 125 -3.97 -19.41 -7.22
CA GLU A 125 -4.42 -18.27 -8.04
C GLU A 125 -3.22 -17.44 -8.50
N TYR A 126 -2.35 -17.06 -7.58
CA TYR A 126 -1.14 -16.29 -7.90
C TYR A 126 -0.16 -17.07 -8.80
N LYS A 127 -0.07 -18.40 -8.63
CA LYS A 127 0.71 -19.25 -9.52
C LYS A 127 0.20 -19.22 -10.96
N LYS A 128 -1.12 -19.29 -11.17
CA LYS A 128 -1.74 -19.25 -12.49
C LYS A 128 -1.48 -17.93 -13.20
N GLU A 129 -1.48 -16.82 -12.45
CA GLU A 129 -1.22 -15.49 -12.97
C GLU A 129 0.28 -15.18 -13.14
N GLY A 130 1.18 -16.10 -12.74
CA GLY A 130 2.63 -15.91 -12.87
C GLY A 130 3.23 -14.85 -11.93
N VAL A 131 2.51 -14.44 -10.87
CA VAL A 131 3.00 -13.43 -9.92
C VAL A 131 3.92 -14.11 -8.91
N PRO A 132 5.19 -13.69 -8.75
CA PRO A 132 6.17 -14.33 -7.87
C PRO A 132 5.97 -13.93 -6.40
N MET A 133 4.79 -14.24 -5.84
CA MET A 133 4.50 -13.95 -4.44
C MET A 133 5.46 -14.71 -3.51
N MET A 134 5.73 -14.14 -2.32
CA MET A 134 6.68 -14.72 -1.35
C MET A 134 6.44 -16.22 -1.06
N PRO A 135 5.19 -16.69 -0.80
CA PRO A 135 4.94 -18.11 -0.55
C PRO A 135 5.21 -19.00 -1.78
N ILE A 136 5.13 -18.44 -3.01
CA ILE A 136 5.44 -19.16 -4.24
C ILE A 136 6.95 -19.24 -4.46
N ALA A 137 7.65 -18.11 -4.31
CA ALA A 137 9.06 -17.99 -4.63
C ALA A 137 9.99 -18.56 -3.55
N LYS A 138 9.62 -18.45 -2.26
CA LYS A 138 10.43 -18.84 -1.10
C LYS A 138 9.79 -19.91 -0.22
N GLY A 139 8.57 -20.33 -0.55
CA GLY A 139 7.82 -21.34 0.22
C GLY A 139 7.08 -20.76 1.43
N VAL A 140 6.04 -21.49 1.87
CA VAL A 140 5.16 -21.10 2.97
C VAL A 140 5.91 -20.96 4.31
N ALA A 141 6.84 -21.89 4.61
CA ALA A 141 7.60 -21.86 5.87
C ALA A 141 8.44 -20.57 5.99
N ARG A 142 9.15 -20.19 4.93
CA ARG A 142 9.94 -18.95 4.91
C ARG A 142 9.03 -17.72 5.01
N THR A 143 7.90 -17.71 4.32
CA THR A 143 6.92 -16.61 4.41
C THR A 143 6.44 -16.41 5.85
N LYS A 144 6.11 -17.48 6.57
CA LYS A 144 5.71 -17.39 7.99
C LYS A 144 6.79 -16.80 8.87
N ILE A 145 8.06 -17.16 8.65
CA ILE A 145 9.18 -16.55 9.39
C ILE A 145 9.28 -15.05 9.11
N GLU A 146 9.20 -14.65 7.84
CA GLU A 146 9.20 -13.23 7.48
C GLU A 146 8.02 -12.47 8.12
N MET A 147 6.82 -13.07 8.15
CA MET A 147 5.65 -12.49 8.84
C MET A 147 5.94 -12.22 10.32
N VAL A 148 6.58 -13.16 11.02
CA VAL A 148 6.96 -12.98 12.43
C VAL A 148 7.99 -11.86 12.57
N ILE A 149 9.00 -11.81 11.70
CA ILE A 149 10.01 -10.74 11.71
C ILE A 149 9.33 -9.36 11.55
N TYR A 150 8.44 -9.21 10.55
CA TYR A 150 7.71 -7.95 10.35
C TYR A 150 6.76 -7.63 11.50
N ALA A 151 6.14 -8.62 12.14
CA ALA A 151 5.30 -8.41 13.32
C ALA A 151 6.12 -7.90 14.52
N VAL A 152 7.32 -8.43 14.75
CA VAL A 152 8.24 -7.94 15.79
C VAL A 152 8.71 -6.50 15.49
N LEU A 153 9.07 -6.21 14.24
CA LEU A 153 9.44 -4.86 13.82
C LEU A 153 8.27 -3.88 13.96
N LEU A 154 7.05 -4.31 13.59
CA LEU A 154 5.82 -3.55 13.75
C LEU A 154 5.57 -3.22 15.23
N PHE A 155 5.68 -4.20 16.12
CA PHE A 155 5.55 -3.97 17.55
C PHE A 155 6.57 -2.93 18.06
N GLY A 156 7.84 -3.08 17.68
CA GLY A 156 8.89 -2.09 18.01
C GLY A 156 8.59 -0.69 17.48
N ALA A 157 8.15 -0.58 16.22
CA ALA A 157 7.78 0.70 15.62
C ALA A 157 6.54 1.32 16.28
N SER A 158 5.59 0.51 16.74
CA SER A 158 4.38 1.00 17.40
C SER A 158 4.65 1.57 18.80
N LEU A 159 5.77 1.27 19.43
CA LEU A 159 6.21 1.91 20.66
C LEU A 159 6.85 3.29 20.43
N ALA A 160 7.35 3.57 19.24
CA ALA A 160 8.09 4.78 18.93
C ALA A 160 7.33 6.10 19.23
N PRO A 161 6.02 6.25 18.93
CA PRO A 161 5.26 7.46 19.28
C PRO A 161 5.30 7.78 20.78
N PHE A 162 5.25 6.78 21.63
CA PHE A 162 5.37 6.97 23.08
C PHE A 162 6.80 7.31 23.49
N LEU A 163 7.79 6.59 22.96
CA LEU A 163 9.21 6.81 23.29
C LEU A 163 9.71 8.20 22.88
N TYR A 164 9.13 8.77 21.83
CA TYR A 164 9.43 10.14 21.39
C TYR A 164 8.59 11.21 22.10
N GLY A 165 7.75 10.82 23.08
CA GLY A 165 6.87 11.74 23.81
C GLY A 165 5.73 12.32 22.97
N LEU A 166 5.39 11.69 21.85
CA LEU A 166 4.33 12.13 20.94
C LEU A 166 2.94 11.67 21.38
N THR A 167 2.86 10.68 22.28
CA THR A 167 1.62 10.08 22.78
C THR A 167 1.70 9.80 24.28
N GLY A 168 0.53 9.63 24.95
CA GLY A 168 0.46 9.38 26.38
C GLY A 168 0.45 7.89 26.76
N ILE A 169 0.37 7.63 28.08
CA ILE A 169 0.39 6.28 28.66
C ILE A 169 -0.75 5.38 28.15
N PHE A 170 -1.91 5.95 27.83
CA PHE A 170 -3.04 5.18 27.26
C PHE A 170 -2.69 4.55 25.91
N TYR A 171 -1.93 5.25 25.08
CA TYR A 171 -1.43 4.70 23.83
C TYR A 171 -0.48 3.52 24.08
N LEU A 172 0.47 3.66 25.02
CA LEU A 172 1.41 2.59 25.35
C LEU A 172 0.68 1.33 25.84
N VAL A 173 -0.28 1.49 26.75
CA VAL A 173 -1.07 0.35 27.25
C VAL A 173 -1.85 -0.32 26.12
N SER A 174 -2.54 0.46 25.28
CA SER A 174 -3.32 -0.08 24.15
C SER A 174 -2.46 -0.80 23.10
N THR A 175 -1.21 -0.38 22.93
CA THR A 175 -0.28 -0.97 21.96
C THR A 175 0.35 -2.26 22.51
N SER A 176 0.41 -2.42 23.84
CA SER A 176 1.04 -3.56 24.52
C SER A 176 0.07 -4.72 24.79
N LEU A 177 -1.24 -4.51 24.61
CA LEU A 177 -2.30 -5.52 24.74
C LEU A 177 -2.56 -6.25 23.43
#